data_f7efff3ac58b795edfb3266a816dcb80
#
_entry.id   f7efff3ac58b795edfb3266a816dcb80
#
_cell.length_a   1.000
_cell.length_b   1.000
_cell.length_c   1.000
_cell.angle_alpha   90.00
_cell.angle_beta   90.00
_cell.angle_gamma   90.00
#
_symmetry.space_group_name_H-M   'P 1'
#
loop_
_entity.id
_entity.type
_entity.pdbx_description
1 polymer ?
#
loop_
_entity_poly.entity_id
_entity_poly.type
_entity_poly.pdbx_seq_one_letter_code
_entity_poly.pdbx_strand_id
1 'polypeptide(L)'
;MKKYRIGLVGFAHMNVLGQIKPFLSMPERVEWIGASDIKPMVESEYFESSSRSMNLKLCQEQCGFTRVFEDYRDLLDLKPDLVLVNCENAFHGIIIPEILMRGIHVVVEKPLAYSTEHAMAIARASRIGKADCMINWPTTWQASVRLGQKLVSEGVVGKVYRFQFRNPDSMGPFSYGQVMTDRQLGKEWWHQEAAGGGSLLDYCCYGTILSNWYLGEKPQGVYGLKANFNHRFGDAEDYASLMVRYPEAVSILEGTWNTISSGYPSGPIVWGEKGALIVENGGDHGIHANVCVYLDR
;
A
#
# COMPACT_ATOMS: atom_id res chain seq x y z
N MET A 1 18.56 -19.47 18.84
CA MET A 1 17.32 -18.69 18.81
C MET A 1 16.38 -19.33 17.80
N LYS A 2 15.06 -19.42 18.04
CA LYS A 2 14.12 -19.96 17.03
C LYS A 2 14.10 -19.02 15.83
N LYS A 3 14.24 -19.54 14.61
CA LYS A 3 14.03 -18.78 13.39
C LYS A 3 12.55 -18.79 13.03
N TYR A 4 12.04 -17.68 12.52
CA TYR A 4 10.71 -17.56 11.93
C TYR A 4 10.77 -18.00 10.46
N ARG A 5 9.87 -18.88 10.09
CA ARG A 5 9.76 -19.43 8.74
C ARG A 5 8.87 -18.55 7.90
N ILE A 6 9.44 -17.95 6.85
CA ILE A 6 8.76 -16.96 6.01
C ILE A 6 8.61 -17.49 4.59
N GLY A 7 7.37 -17.39 4.06
CA GLY A 7 7.04 -17.67 2.67
C GLY A 7 6.65 -16.39 1.92
N LEU A 8 6.79 -16.42 0.60
CA LEU A 8 6.40 -15.34 -0.30
C LEU A 8 5.28 -15.81 -1.23
N VAL A 9 4.20 -15.02 -1.37
CA VAL A 9 3.08 -15.31 -2.27
C VAL A 9 2.79 -14.09 -3.15
N GLY A 10 2.93 -14.28 -4.46
CA GLY A 10 2.76 -13.23 -5.46
C GLY A 10 3.98 -12.32 -5.63
N PHE A 11 4.22 -11.90 -6.86
CA PHE A 11 5.33 -11.04 -7.25
C PHE A 11 4.88 -9.91 -8.18
N ALA A 12 3.57 -9.67 -8.25
CA ALA A 12 3.00 -8.61 -9.07
C ALA A 12 3.34 -7.21 -8.57
N HIS A 13 3.51 -7.04 -7.26
CA HIS A 13 3.75 -5.73 -6.66
C HIS A 13 5.24 -5.36 -6.66
N MET A 14 5.56 -4.17 -7.21
CA MET A 14 6.95 -3.67 -7.31
C MET A 14 7.65 -3.52 -5.96
N ASN A 15 6.90 -3.32 -4.88
CA ASN A 15 7.44 -3.10 -3.54
C ASN A 15 7.91 -4.38 -2.83
N VAL A 16 7.80 -5.55 -3.44
CA VAL A 16 8.21 -6.81 -2.81
C VAL A 16 9.65 -6.77 -2.30
N LEU A 17 10.57 -6.16 -3.07
CA LEU A 17 11.98 -6.01 -2.67
C LEU A 17 12.14 -5.10 -1.44
N GLY A 18 11.33 -4.05 -1.35
CA GLY A 18 11.26 -3.19 -0.16
C GLY A 18 10.71 -3.94 1.06
N GLN A 19 9.73 -4.82 0.83
CA GLN A 19 9.07 -5.58 1.89
C GLN A 19 9.98 -6.67 2.48
N ILE A 20 10.84 -7.33 1.69
CA ILE A 20 11.80 -8.33 2.20
C ILE A 20 13.00 -7.71 2.91
N LYS A 21 13.37 -6.48 2.58
CA LYS A 21 14.59 -5.82 3.07
C LYS A 21 14.76 -5.80 4.60
N PRO A 22 13.73 -5.49 5.41
CA PRO A 22 13.85 -5.56 6.87
C PRO A 22 14.17 -6.97 7.39
N PHE A 23 13.64 -8.01 6.75
CA PHE A 23 13.88 -9.39 7.13
C PHE A 23 15.29 -9.87 6.74
N LEU A 24 15.83 -9.37 5.62
CA LEU A 24 17.20 -9.66 5.21
C LEU A 24 18.24 -9.09 6.19
N SER A 25 17.90 -8.05 6.95
CA SER A 25 18.78 -7.49 7.99
C SER A 25 18.84 -8.32 9.28
N MET A 26 18.04 -9.39 9.38
CA MET A 26 17.92 -10.26 10.56
C MET A 26 18.11 -11.74 10.19
N PRO A 27 19.22 -12.15 9.53
CA PRO A 27 19.37 -13.51 9.00
C PRO A 27 19.39 -14.59 10.08
N GLU A 28 19.78 -14.22 11.31
CA GLU A 28 19.76 -15.13 12.47
C GLU A 28 18.35 -15.44 12.98
N ARG A 29 17.36 -14.64 12.60
CA ARG A 29 15.95 -14.76 13.01
C ARG A 29 15.02 -15.27 11.92
N VAL A 30 15.47 -15.29 10.67
CA VAL A 30 14.64 -15.58 9.49
C VAL A 30 15.13 -16.82 8.76
N GLU A 31 14.18 -17.67 8.36
CA GLU A 31 14.35 -18.78 7.44
C GLU A 31 13.37 -18.59 6.27
N TRP A 32 13.90 -18.36 5.08
CA TRP A 32 13.09 -18.29 3.85
C TRP A 32 12.80 -19.70 3.36
N ILE A 33 11.53 -20.14 3.35
CA ILE A 33 11.18 -21.53 3.07
C ILE A 33 10.73 -21.78 1.63
N GLY A 34 10.44 -20.73 0.89
CA GLY A 34 10.03 -20.82 -0.52
C GLY A 34 9.05 -19.73 -0.92
N ALA A 35 8.59 -19.82 -2.14
CA ALA A 35 7.68 -18.88 -2.75
C ALA A 35 6.66 -19.57 -3.67
N SER A 36 5.57 -18.87 -3.96
CA SER A 36 4.64 -19.21 -5.04
C SER A 36 4.18 -17.93 -5.73
N ASP A 37 4.19 -17.90 -7.05
CA ASP A 37 3.53 -16.81 -7.76
C ASP A 37 2.07 -17.17 -8.06
N ILE A 38 1.27 -16.15 -8.28
CA ILE A 38 -0.16 -16.31 -8.57
C ILE A 38 -0.37 -16.09 -10.07
N LYS A 39 -1.16 -16.93 -10.73
CA LYS A 39 -1.51 -16.69 -12.12
C LYS A 39 -2.17 -15.31 -12.24
N PRO A 40 -1.69 -14.44 -13.15
CA PRO A 40 -2.22 -13.08 -13.29
C PRO A 40 -3.73 -13.06 -13.53
N MET A 41 -4.43 -12.08 -12.97
CA MET A 41 -5.85 -11.85 -13.23
C MET A 41 -6.06 -11.44 -14.70
N VAL A 42 -5.16 -10.61 -15.21
CA VAL A 42 -5.14 -10.14 -16.60
C VAL A 42 -3.86 -10.65 -17.23
N GLU A 43 -3.98 -11.39 -18.32
CA GLU A 43 -2.80 -11.89 -19.06
C GLU A 43 -2.08 -10.72 -19.72
N SER A 44 -0.82 -10.52 -19.34
CA SER A 44 0.08 -9.58 -20.01
C SER A 44 0.70 -10.28 -21.23
N GLU A 45 0.73 -9.61 -22.37
CA GLU A 45 1.46 -10.08 -23.56
C GLU A 45 2.98 -10.18 -23.31
N TYR A 46 3.45 -9.63 -22.19
CA TYR A 46 4.87 -9.51 -21.83
C TYR A 46 5.19 -10.19 -20.50
N PHE A 47 4.53 -11.30 -20.22
CA PHE A 47 4.70 -12.04 -18.97
C PHE A 47 6.15 -12.37 -18.63
N GLU A 48 6.98 -12.72 -19.64
CA GLU A 48 8.40 -13.04 -19.44
C GLU A 48 9.27 -11.80 -19.13
N SER A 49 8.85 -10.61 -19.57
CA SER A 49 9.53 -9.34 -19.30
C SER A 49 8.83 -8.51 -18.23
N SER A 50 7.77 -9.03 -17.62
CA SER A 50 7.03 -8.33 -16.57
C SER A 50 7.88 -8.15 -15.31
N SER A 51 7.60 -7.11 -14.55
CA SER A 51 8.22 -6.90 -13.23
C SER A 51 8.07 -8.12 -12.32
N ARG A 52 7.04 -8.92 -12.52
CA ARG A 52 6.71 -10.15 -11.78
C ARG A 52 7.82 -11.19 -11.83
N SER A 53 8.28 -11.59 -13.03
CA SER A 53 9.36 -12.59 -13.18
C SER A 53 10.70 -12.05 -12.65
N MET A 54 10.96 -10.77 -12.87
CA MET A 54 12.16 -10.11 -12.33
C MET A 54 12.11 -10.02 -10.81
N ASN A 55 10.96 -9.66 -10.21
CA ASN A 55 10.78 -9.62 -8.76
C ASN A 55 11.01 -11.01 -8.13
N LEU A 56 10.45 -12.06 -8.72
CA LEU A 56 10.67 -13.45 -8.26
C LEU A 56 12.16 -13.79 -8.27
N LYS A 57 12.84 -13.54 -9.39
CA LYS A 57 14.29 -13.81 -9.54
C LYS A 57 15.11 -13.06 -8.50
N LEU A 58 14.87 -11.77 -8.33
CA LEU A 58 15.60 -10.95 -7.35
C LEU A 58 15.32 -11.40 -5.91
N CYS A 59 14.09 -11.79 -5.60
CA CYS A 59 13.76 -12.36 -4.29
C CYS A 59 14.48 -13.69 -4.05
N GLN A 60 14.55 -14.58 -5.06
CA GLN A 60 15.31 -15.82 -4.95
C GLN A 60 16.79 -15.56 -4.67
N GLU A 61 17.40 -14.63 -5.41
CA GLU A 61 18.80 -14.25 -5.24
C GLU A 61 19.10 -13.65 -3.84
N GLN A 62 18.22 -12.78 -3.35
CA GLN A 62 18.42 -12.10 -2.08
C GLN A 62 18.05 -12.95 -0.86
N CYS A 63 16.98 -13.71 -0.94
CA CYS A 63 16.48 -14.54 0.17
C CYS A 63 17.11 -15.94 0.21
N GLY A 64 17.68 -16.40 -0.90
CA GLY A 64 18.36 -17.70 -1.00
C GLY A 64 17.42 -18.91 -1.02
N PHE A 65 16.12 -18.76 -1.22
CA PHE A 65 15.21 -19.90 -1.35
C PHE A 65 15.30 -20.53 -2.75
N THR A 66 15.18 -21.84 -2.80
CA THR A 66 15.24 -22.61 -4.08
C THR A 66 13.88 -23.18 -4.47
N ARG A 67 12.94 -23.24 -3.53
CA ARG A 67 11.60 -23.81 -3.78
C ARG A 67 10.66 -22.75 -4.29
N VAL A 68 10.11 -22.97 -5.48
CA VAL A 68 9.00 -22.19 -6.05
C VAL A 68 7.88 -23.17 -6.37
N PHE A 69 6.71 -22.94 -5.81
CA PHE A 69 5.54 -23.80 -5.95
C PHE A 69 4.59 -23.22 -6.98
N GLU A 70 3.93 -24.07 -7.74
CA GLU A 70 2.86 -23.69 -8.68
C GLU A 70 1.59 -23.26 -7.94
N ASP A 71 1.24 -23.97 -6.86
CA ASP A 71 0.13 -23.63 -5.97
C ASP A 71 0.68 -23.11 -4.63
N TYR A 72 0.24 -21.92 -4.23
CA TYR A 72 0.63 -21.34 -2.93
C TYR A 72 0.20 -22.21 -1.73
N ARG A 73 -0.79 -23.08 -1.90
CA ARG A 73 -1.23 -24.00 -0.85
C ARG A 73 -0.14 -25.00 -0.47
N ASP A 74 0.66 -25.44 -1.44
CA ASP A 74 1.82 -26.32 -1.18
C ASP A 74 2.87 -25.60 -0.33
N LEU A 75 3.05 -24.28 -0.52
CA LEU A 75 3.89 -23.48 0.36
C LEU A 75 3.28 -23.38 1.77
N LEU A 76 1.95 -23.21 1.89
CA LEU A 76 1.27 -23.13 3.17
C LEU A 76 1.31 -24.45 3.95
N ASP A 77 1.34 -25.60 3.25
CA ASP A 77 1.45 -26.92 3.87
C ASP A 77 2.81 -27.14 4.56
N LEU A 78 3.82 -26.35 4.22
CA LEU A 78 5.07 -26.28 4.96
C LEU A 78 4.93 -25.56 6.32
N LYS A 79 3.77 -25.01 6.63
CA LYS A 79 3.44 -24.29 7.88
C LYS A 79 4.42 -23.14 8.17
N PRO A 80 4.49 -22.11 7.31
CA PRO A 80 5.24 -20.90 7.62
C PRO A 80 4.68 -20.22 8.88
N ASP A 81 5.52 -19.48 9.61
CA ASP A 81 5.07 -18.59 10.69
C ASP A 81 4.46 -17.30 10.11
N LEU A 82 4.95 -16.86 8.93
CA LEU A 82 4.57 -15.63 8.25
C LEU A 82 4.59 -15.79 6.73
N VAL A 83 3.62 -15.19 6.06
CA VAL A 83 3.60 -15.07 4.60
C VAL A 83 3.57 -13.59 4.20
N LEU A 84 4.47 -13.20 3.29
CA LEU A 84 4.43 -11.90 2.63
C LEU A 84 3.62 -12.02 1.33
N VAL A 85 2.56 -11.21 1.20
CA VAL A 85 1.63 -11.25 0.07
C VAL A 85 1.84 -10.03 -0.82
N ASN A 86 2.18 -10.25 -2.09
CA ASN A 86 2.53 -9.24 -3.09
C ASN A 86 1.86 -9.50 -4.45
N CYS A 87 0.66 -10.06 -4.43
CA CYS A 87 -0.15 -10.25 -5.63
C CYS A 87 -0.95 -8.97 -5.99
N GLU A 88 -1.72 -9.03 -7.08
CA GLU A 88 -2.64 -7.97 -7.45
C GLU A 88 -3.70 -7.76 -6.36
N ASN A 89 -4.16 -6.53 -6.20
CA ASN A 89 -5.11 -6.13 -5.15
C ASN A 89 -6.40 -6.99 -5.14
N ALA A 90 -6.88 -7.39 -6.32
CA ALA A 90 -8.08 -8.20 -6.46
C ALA A 90 -7.93 -9.61 -5.85
N PHE A 91 -6.71 -10.13 -5.69
CA PHE A 91 -6.47 -11.43 -5.07
C PHE A 91 -6.38 -11.39 -3.55
N HIS A 92 -6.18 -10.22 -2.93
CA HIS A 92 -5.99 -10.13 -1.48
C HIS A 92 -7.13 -10.78 -0.70
N GLY A 93 -8.39 -10.48 -1.07
CA GLY A 93 -9.57 -11.04 -0.40
C GLY A 93 -9.83 -12.53 -0.65
N ILE A 94 -9.10 -13.15 -1.58
CA ILE A 94 -9.18 -14.57 -1.90
C ILE A 94 -8.10 -15.33 -1.15
N ILE A 95 -6.85 -14.87 -1.23
CA ILE A 95 -5.66 -15.57 -0.74
C ILE A 95 -5.46 -15.37 0.76
N ILE A 96 -5.56 -14.12 1.23
CA ILE A 96 -5.26 -13.77 2.62
C ILE A 96 -6.17 -14.49 3.62
N PRO A 97 -7.51 -14.59 3.40
CA PRO A 97 -8.36 -15.34 4.30
C PRO A 97 -7.96 -16.81 4.46
N GLU A 98 -7.52 -17.47 3.38
CA GLU A 98 -7.08 -18.86 3.44
C GLU A 98 -5.81 -19.02 4.28
N ILE A 99 -4.84 -18.10 4.14
CA ILE A 99 -3.60 -18.09 4.93
C ILE A 99 -3.93 -17.89 6.42
N LEU A 100 -4.72 -16.86 6.72
CA LEU A 100 -5.09 -16.52 8.10
C LEU A 100 -5.88 -17.64 8.79
N MET A 101 -6.81 -18.30 8.07
CA MET A 101 -7.58 -19.44 8.61
C MET A 101 -6.72 -20.64 8.97
N ARG A 102 -5.52 -20.77 8.40
CA ARG A 102 -4.52 -21.80 8.78
C ARG A 102 -3.68 -21.37 10.00
N GLY A 103 -3.97 -20.21 10.61
CA GLY A 103 -3.21 -19.67 11.75
C GLY A 103 -1.86 -19.08 11.37
N ILE A 104 -1.65 -18.73 10.11
CA ILE A 104 -0.41 -18.17 9.58
C ILE A 104 -0.56 -16.64 9.52
N HIS A 105 0.42 -15.91 10.06
CA HIS A 105 0.43 -14.45 10.00
C HIS A 105 0.69 -13.95 8.57
N VAL A 106 0.20 -12.76 8.26
CA VAL A 106 0.33 -12.15 6.93
C VAL A 106 0.90 -10.73 7.04
N VAL A 107 1.84 -10.40 6.15
CA VAL A 107 2.13 -9.02 5.77
C VAL A 107 1.73 -8.86 4.31
N VAL A 108 0.86 -7.90 4.03
CA VAL A 108 0.33 -7.66 2.68
C VAL A 108 0.64 -6.25 2.21
N GLU A 109 0.87 -6.07 0.91
CA GLU A 109 0.95 -4.74 0.30
C GLU A 109 -0.40 -4.00 0.38
N LYS A 110 -0.30 -2.69 0.44
CA LYS A 110 -1.47 -1.81 0.37
C LYS A 110 -2.08 -1.81 -1.05
N PRO A 111 -3.37 -1.58 -1.18
CA PRO A 111 -4.40 -1.53 -0.14
C PRO A 111 -4.72 -2.92 0.42
N LEU A 112 -5.34 -2.98 1.60
CA LEU A 112 -5.73 -4.26 2.20
C LEU A 112 -6.58 -5.12 1.27
N ALA A 113 -7.50 -4.50 0.54
CA ALA A 113 -8.49 -5.21 -0.25
C ALA A 113 -9.04 -4.35 -1.39
N TYR A 114 -9.50 -5.04 -2.42
CA TYR A 114 -10.16 -4.47 -3.60
C TYR A 114 -11.60 -4.02 -3.32
N SER A 115 -12.29 -4.69 -2.40
CA SER A 115 -13.68 -4.40 -2.05
C SER A 115 -13.95 -4.52 -0.55
N THR A 116 -15.10 -4.00 -0.11
CA THR A 116 -15.54 -4.12 1.28
C THR A 116 -15.75 -5.58 1.69
N GLU A 117 -16.29 -6.41 0.81
CA GLU A 117 -16.49 -7.84 1.04
C GLU A 117 -15.16 -8.54 1.29
N HIS A 118 -14.14 -8.22 0.50
CA HIS A 118 -12.79 -8.74 0.67
C HIS A 118 -12.17 -8.29 1.99
N ALA A 119 -12.31 -7.01 2.35
CA ALA A 119 -11.82 -6.49 3.62
C ALA A 119 -12.48 -7.19 4.82
N MET A 120 -13.80 -7.40 4.75
CA MET A 120 -14.54 -8.11 5.80
C MET A 120 -14.16 -9.59 5.89
N ALA A 121 -13.92 -10.25 4.75
CA ALA A 121 -13.45 -11.63 4.71
C ALA A 121 -12.08 -11.78 5.40
N ILE A 122 -11.14 -10.88 5.11
CA ILE A 122 -9.81 -10.84 5.74
C ILE A 122 -9.95 -10.61 7.26
N ALA A 123 -10.72 -9.61 7.68
CA ALA A 123 -10.92 -9.29 9.09
C ALA A 123 -11.59 -10.44 9.87
N ARG A 124 -12.52 -11.17 9.24
CA ARG A 124 -13.16 -12.35 9.82
C ARG A 124 -12.15 -13.50 9.95
N ALA A 125 -11.38 -13.77 8.88
CA ALA A 125 -10.39 -14.85 8.86
C ALA A 125 -9.29 -14.64 9.91
N SER A 126 -8.80 -13.41 10.09
CA SER A 126 -7.84 -13.05 11.14
C SER A 126 -8.36 -13.42 12.54
N ARG A 127 -9.62 -13.08 12.85
CA ARG A 127 -10.22 -13.40 14.14
C ARG A 127 -10.40 -14.91 14.38
N ILE A 128 -10.88 -15.63 13.35
CA ILE A 128 -11.14 -17.07 13.46
C ILE A 128 -9.81 -17.85 13.53
N GLY A 129 -8.88 -17.54 12.63
CA GLY A 129 -7.57 -18.22 12.57
C GLY A 129 -6.62 -17.78 13.68
N LYS A 130 -6.96 -16.72 14.45
CA LYS A 130 -6.10 -16.12 15.49
C LYS A 130 -4.72 -15.74 14.96
N ALA A 131 -4.69 -15.23 13.74
CA ALA A 131 -3.49 -14.79 13.04
C ALA A 131 -3.63 -13.33 12.64
N ASP A 132 -2.54 -12.58 12.73
CA ASP A 132 -2.52 -11.16 12.43
C ASP A 132 -2.29 -10.91 10.94
N CYS A 133 -2.92 -9.86 10.43
CA CYS A 133 -2.68 -9.32 9.10
C CYS A 133 -2.16 -7.88 9.24
N MET A 134 -0.90 -7.68 8.90
CA MET A 134 -0.27 -6.37 8.85
C MET A 134 -0.29 -5.85 7.41
N ILE A 135 -0.78 -4.64 7.22
CA ILE A 135 -0.76 -3.96 5.92
C ILE A 135 0.51 -3.10 5.86
N ASN A 136 1.27 -3.25 4.79
CA ASN A 136 2.46 -2.44 4.57
C ASN A 136 2.07 -1.03 4.10
N TRP A 137 2.15 -0.06 5.00
CA TRP A 137 1.90 1.36 4.75
C TRP A 137 3.21 2.15 4.77
N PRO A 138 4.00 2.24 3.68
CA PRO A 138 5.32 2.88 3.71
C PRO A 138 5.31 4.29 4.28
N THR A 139 4.30 5.10 3.94
CA THR A 139 4.18 6.48 4.41
C THR A 139 4.08 6.58 5.93
N THR A 140 3.46 5.60 6.61
CA THR A 140 3.32 5.63 8.08
C THR A 140 4.64 5.39 8.81
N TRP A 141 5.65 4.89 8.14
CA TRP A 141 6.99 4.67 8.70
C TRP A 141 7.90 5.90 8.60
N GLN A 142 7.53 6.90 7.81
CA GLN A 142 8.32 8.11 7.64
C GLN A 142 8.38 8.91 8.96
N ALA A 143 9.59 9.34 9.32
CA ALA A 143 9.84 10.03 10.60
C ALA A 143 9.04 11.35 10.72
N SER A 144 8.94 12.12 9.61
CA SER A 144 8.17 13.36 9.55
C SER A 144 6.68 13.14 9.75
N VAL A 145 6.11 12.10 9.11
CA VAL A 145 4.70 11.73 9.26
C VAL A 145 4.39 11.32 10.71
N ARG A 146 5.28 10.53 11.33
CA ARG A 146 5.15 10.13 12.73
C ARG A 146 5.30 11.30 13.69
N LEU A 147 6.24 12.22 13.41
CA LEU A 147 6.40 13.44 14.21
C LEU A 147 5.17 14.34 14.10
N GLY A 148 4.66 14.53 12.87
CA GLY A 148 3.44 15.31 12.65
C GLY A 148 2.25 14.76 13.42
N GLN A 149 2.03 13.44 13.37
CA GLN A 149 0.97 12.78 14.13
C GLN A 149 1.15 12.95 15.66
N LYS A 150 2.37 12.79 16.15
CA LYS A 150 2.69 13.00 17.56
C LYS A 150 2.34 14.42 18.01
N LEU A 151 2.77 15.45 17.26
CA LEU A 151 2.48 16.85 17.58
C LEU A 151 0.98 17.15 17.57
N VAL A 152 0.23 16.57 16.63
CA VAL A 152 -1.24 16.68 16.60
C VAL A 152 -1.85 16.02 17.83
N SER A 153 -1.42 14.82 18.20
CA SER A 153 -1.94 14.11 19.39
C SER A 153 -1.59 14.81 20.70
N GLU A 154 -0.50 15.55 20.75
CA GLU A 154 -0.11 16.41 21.89
C GLU A 154 -0.87 17.75 21.93
N GLY A 155 -1.77 18.01 20.98
CA GLY A 155 -2.64 19.18 20.93
C GLY A 155 -1.93 20.48 20.52
N VAL A 156 -0.81 20.40 19.83
CA VAL A 156 -0.03 21.58 19.40
C VAL A 156 -0.88 22.53 18.55
N VAL A 157 -1.71 22.01 17.64
CA VAL A 157 -2.63 22.81 16.81
C VAL A 157 -4.03 22.94 17.41
N GLY A 158 -4.26 22.44 18.63
CA GLY A 158 -5.57 22.42 19.24
C GLY A 158 -6.52 21.38 18.62
N LYS A 159 -7.83 21.61 18.77
CA LYS A 159 -8.86 20.77 18.15
C LYS A 159 -8.74 20.83 16.62
N VAL A 160 -8.65 19.67 15.98
CA VAL A 160 -8.50 19.59 14.52
C VAL A 160 -9.87 19.69 13.85
N TYR A 161 -9.97 20.55 12.82
CA TYR A 161 -11.17 20.73 12.01
C TYR A 161 -11.02 20.16 10.61
N ARG A 162 -9.79 20.17 10.05
CA ARG A 162 -9.53 19.71 8.69
C ARG A 162 -8.21 18.97 8.60
N PHE A 163 -8.24 17.89 7.84
CA PHE A 163 -7.07 17.13 7.40
C PHE A 163 -7.03 17.11 5.87
N GLN A 164 -5.84 17.19 5.29
CA GLN A 164 -5.67 17.05 3.85
C GLN A 164 -4.45 16.19 3.54
N PHE A 165 -4.61 15.33 2.56
CA PHE A 165 -3.52 14.55 1.99
C PHE A 165 -3.69 14.42 0.48
N ARG A 166 -2.59 14.56 -0.23
CA ARG A 166 -2.53 14.42 -1.68
C ARG A 166 -1.38 13.50 -2.05
N ASN A 167 -1.63 12.54 -2.94
CA ASN A 167 -0.58 11.70 -3.51
C ASN A 167 -0.58 11.88 -5.04
N PRO A 168 0.27 12.78 -5.58
CA PRO A 168 0.32 13.08 -7.00
C PRO A 168 1.39 12.25 -7.70
N ASP A 169 1.09 11.86 -8.93
CA ASP A 169 2.03 11.28 -9.88
C ASP A 169 1.62 11.69 -11.31
N SER A 170 2.53 11.64 -12.24
CA SER A 170 2.26 12.05 -13.63
C SER A 170 1.88 10.91 -14.56
N MET A 171 2.06 9.66 -14.16
CA MET A 171 1.86 8.48 -15.03
C MET A 171 1.25 7.28 -14.33
N GLY A 172 1.28 7.23 -12.99
CA GLY A 172 0.98 6.03 -12.22
C GLY A 172 2.14 5.03 -12.20
N PRO A 173 1.95 3.88 -11.53
CA PRO A 173 2.98 2.86 -11.38
C PRO A 173 3.37 2.21 -12.72
N PHE A 174 4.65 1.89 -12.84
CA PHE A 174 5.20 1.12 -13.97
C PHE A 174 6.39 0.28 -13.51
N SER A 175 6.75 -0.72 -14.32
CA SER A 175 7.86 -1.61 -14.01
C SER A 175 9.20 -0.88 -14.07
N TYR A 176 9.97 -0.92 -12.98
CA TYR A 176 11.26 -0.26 -12.92
C TYR A 176 12.25 -0.77 -13.98
N GLY A 177 12.98 0.16 -14.60
CA GLY A 177 14.09 -0.13 -15.51
C GLY A 177 13.68 -0.56 -16.91
N GLN A 178 12.42 -0.47 -17.28
CA GLN A 178 11.94 -0.78 -18.63
C GLN A 178 11.29 0.45 -19.29
N VAL A 179 11.64 0.67 -20.56
CA VAL A 179 10.87 1.61 -21.41
C VAL A 179 9.70 0.84 -21.98
N MET A 180 8.51 1.19 -21.56
CA MET A 180 7.27 0.53 -21.98
C MET A 180 6.50 1.42 -22.94
N THR A 181 5.88 0.81 -23.95
CA THR A 181 4.89 1.49 -24.80
C THR A 181 3.57 1.65 -24.04
N ASP A 182 2.72 2.58 -24.49
CA ASP A 182 1.37 2.80 -23.93
C ASP A 182 0.55 1.49 -23.89
N ARG A 183 0.69 0.65 -24.92
CA ARG A 183 0.05 -0.67 -24.97
C ARG A 183 0.55 -1.61 -23.89
N GLN A 184 1.86 -1.62 -23.64
CA GLN A 184 2.46 -2.46 -22.60
C GLN A 184 2.04 -1.99 -21.20
N LEU A 185 2.09 -0.66 -20.95
CA LEU A 185 1.60 -0.06 -19.70
C LEU A 185 0.14 -0.42 -19.45
N GLY A 186 -0.71 -0.33 -20.46
CA GLY A 186 -2.13 -0.70 -20.34
C GLY A 186 -2.39 -2.17 -20.02
N LYS A 187 -1.39 -3.05 -20.16
CA LYS A 187 -1.48 -4.47 -19.79
C LYS A 187 -0.92 -4.76 -18.38
N GLU A 188 -0.30 -3.78 -17.75
CA GLU A 188 0.10 -3.92 -16.34
C GLU A 188 -1.14 -3.86 -15.43
N TRP A 189 -1.16 -4.68 -14.41
CA TRP A 189 -2.32 -4.84 -13.53
C TRP A 189 -2.76 -3.54 -12.84
N TRP A 190 -1.84 -2.61 -12.57
CA TRP A 190 -2.17 -1.29 -11.97
C TRP A 190 -3.11 -0.46 -12.84
N HIS A 191 -3.05 -0.67 -14.16
CA HIS A 191 -3.86 0.05 -15.12
C HIS A 191 -5.14 -0.69 -15.52
N GLN A 192 -5.45 -1.79 -14.81
CA GLN A 192 -6.64 -2.63 -15.05
C GLN A 192 -7.57 -2.60 -13.84
N GLU A 193 -8.81 -2.10 -14.02
CA GLU A 193 -9.79 -2.04 -12.92
C GLU A 193 -10.08 -3.44 -12.35
N ALA A 194 -10.20 -4.45 -13.21
CA ALA A 194 -10.48 -5.82 -12.79
C ALA A 194 -9.42 -6.42 -11.86
N ALA A 195 -8.16 -5.99 -11.98
CA ALA A 195 -7.05 -6.43 -11.11
C ALA A 195 -6.93 -5.60 -9.82
N GLY A 196 -7.79 -4.61 -9.64
CA GLY A 196 -7.76 -3.69 -8.51
C GLY A 196 -6.79 -2.54 -8.68
N GLY A 197 -6.55 -2.13 -9.94
CA GLY A 197 -5.79 -0.94 -10.28
C GLY A 197 -6.57 0.35 -10.04
N GLY A 198 -5.94 1.47 -10.39
CA GLY A 198 -6.52 2.82 -10.32
C GLY A 198 -5.98 3.66 -9.17
N SER A 199 -5.98 4.96 -9.38
CA SER A 199 -5.44 5.95 -8.44
C SER A 199 -6.20 6.02 -7.11
N LEU A 200 -7.49 5.65 -7.11
CA LEU A 200 -8.30 5.58 -5.90
C LEU A 200 -7.72 4.58 -4.90
N LEU A 201 -7.54 3.33 -5.33
CA LEU A 201 -7.03 2.27 -4.47
C LEU A 201 -5.53 2.42 -4.20
N ASP A 202 -4.77 2.84 -5.21
CA ASP A 202 -3.32 2.96 -5.07
C ASP A 202 -2.92 4.14 -4.18
N TYR A 203 -3.58 5.30 -4.32
CA TYR A 203 -3.14 6.55 -3.69
C TYR A 203 -4.08 7.09 -2.61
N CYS A 204 -5.39 7.10 -2.78
CA CYS A 204 -6.30 7.61 -1.75
C CYS A 204 -6.30 6.73 -0.48
N CYS A 205 -5.88 5.47 -0.59
CA CYS A 205 -5.75 4.59 0.57
C CYS A 205 -4.76 5.13 1.62
N TYR A 206 -3.67 5.80 1.20
CA TYR A 206 -2.75 6.47 2.13
C TYR A 206 -3.42 7.59 2.90
N GLY A 207 -4.13 8.47 2.19
CA GLY A 207 -4.86 9.56 2.84
C GLY A 207 -5.90 9.05 3.83
N THR A 208 -6.58 7.95 3.49
CA THR A 208 -7.60 7.34 4.33
C THR A 208 -7.02 6.83 5.66
N ILE A 209 -5.92 6.09 5.62
CA ILE A 209 -5.29 5.59 6.86
C ILE A 209 -4.67 6.74 7.67
N LEU A 210 -4.02 7.70 7.00
CA LEU A 210 -3.41 8.84 7.68
C LEU A 210 -4.47 9.71 8.36
N SER A 211 -5.59 10.02 7.70
CA SER A 211 -6.65 10.82 8.32
C SER A 211 -7.26 10.14 9.55
N ASN A 212 -7.54 8.83 9.48
CA ASN A 212 -8.02 8.07 10.63
C ASN A 212 -7.01 8.10 11.80
N TRP A 213 -5.73 7.98 11.48
CA TRP A 213 -4.67 7.95 12.50
C TRP A 213 -4.43 9.33 13.13
N TYR A 214 -4.41 10.40 12.32
CA TYR A 214 -4.19 11.76 12.83
C TYR A 214 -5.38 12.30 13.62
N LEU A 215 -6.60 11.98 13.18
CA LEU A 215 -7.81 12.44 13.85
C LEU A 215 -8.18 11.57 15.06
N GLY A 216 -7.73 10.31 15.08
CA GLY A 216 -8.06 9.36 16.16
C GLY A 216 -9.55 9.00 16.21
N GLU A 217 -10.31 9.23 15.14
CA GLU A 217 -11.75 9.09 15.06
C GLU A 217 -12.17 8.15 13.91
N LYS A 218 -13.39 7.64 14.00
CA LYS A 218 -14.00 6.84 12.93
C LYS A 218 -14.77 7.73 11.96
N PRO A 219 -14.65 7.52 10.65
CA PRO A 219 -15.43 8.26 9.67
C PRO A 219 -16.92 7.96 9.79
N GLN A 220 -17.76 8.97 9.52
CA GLN A 220 -19.21 8.90 9.53
C GLN A 220 -19.81 8.82 8.12
N GLY A 221 -19.08 9.28 7.12
CA GLY A 221 -19.54 9.29 5.74
C GLY A 221 -18.42 9.69 4.79
N VAL A 222 -18.61 9.37 3.52
CA VAL A 222 -17.67 9.71 2.46
C VAL A 222 -18.45 10.13 1.21
N TYR A 223 -17.94 11.15 0.55
CA TYR A 223 -18.29 11.50 -0.83
C TYR A 223 -17.02 11.37 -1.67
N GLY A 224 -17.12 10.74 -2.83
CA GLY A 224 -15.96 10.50 -3.70
C GLY A 224 -16.28 10.71 -5.17
N LEU A 225 -15.25 11.08 -5.91
CA LEU A 225 -15.24 11.19 -7.35
C LEU A 225 -14.03 10.43 -7.88
N LYS A 226 -14.22 9.63 -8.93
CA LYS A 226 -13.13 9.09 -9.74
C LYS A 226 -13.37 9.43 -11.20
N ALA A 227 -12.28 9.62 -11.95
CA ALA A 227 -12.34 9.96 -13.36
C ALA A 227 -11.06 9.51 -14.08
N ASN A 228 -11.17 9.38 -15.39
CA ASN A 228 -10.03 9.22 -16.26
C ASN A 228 -9.93 10.47 -17.15
N PHE A 229 -8.93 11.32 -16.90
CA PHE A 229 -8.76 12.57 -17.61
C PHE A 229 -7.69 12.52 -18.69
N ASN A 230 -6.60 11.82 -18.45
CA ASN A 230 -5.45 11.80 -19.36
C ASN A 230 -4.76 10.43 -19.41
N HIS A 231 -5.26 9.46 -18.70
CA HIS A 231 -4.68 8.13 -18.68
C HIS A 231 -4.97 7.41 -19.99
N ARG A 232 -3.91 7.12 -20.76
CA ARG A 232 -3.97 6.50 -22.08
C ARG A 232 -3.79 4.98 -22.03
N PHE A 233 -3.60 4.45 -20.83
CA PHE A 233 -3.28 3.06 -20.58
C PHE A 233 -4.43 2.40 -19.84
N GLY A 234 -4.85 1.20 -20.25
CA GLY A 234 -5.85 0.44 -19.54
C GLY A 234 -7.21 1.13 -19.34
N ASP A 235 -7.99 0.64 -18.39
CA ASP A 235 -9.35 1.11 -18.06
C ASP A 235 -9.49 1.68 -16.63
N ALA A 236 -8.44 1.58 -15.80
CA ALA A 236 -8.45 2.14 -14.46
C ALA A 236 -8.41 3.68 -14.47
N GLU A 237 -8.97 4.30 -13.45
CA GLU A 237 -8.99 5.76 -13.33
C GLU A 237 -7.61 6.33 -12.97
N ASP A 238 -7.33 7.56 -13.47
CA ASP A 238 -6.10 8.32 -13.20
C ASP A 238 -6.29 9.44 -12.18
N TYR A 239 -7.51 9.66 -11.73
CA TYR A 239 -7.86 10.67 -10.74
C TYR A 239 -8.91 10.15 -9.76
N ALA A 240 -8.69 10.40 -8.48
CA ALA A 240 -9.67 10.20 -7.45
C ALA A 240 -9.58 11.28 -6.37
N SER A 241 -10.73 11.69 -5.85
CA SER A 241 -10.83 12.62 -4.72
C SER A 241 -11.91 12.15 -3.77
N LEU A 242 -11.61 12.22 -2.47
CA LEU A 242 -12.53 11.84 -1.40
C LEU A 242 -12.68 13.01 -0.40
N MET A 243 -13.91 13.27 0.00
CA MET A 243 -14.23 14.07 1.17
C MET A 243 -14.80 13.16 2.25
N VAL A 244 -14.08 13.01 3.36
CA VAL A 244 -14.45 12.11 4.45
C VAL A 244 -14.89 12.92 5.66
N ARG A 245 -16.11 12.68 6.13
CA ARG A 245 -16.68 13.33 7.31
C ARG A 245 -16.38 12.52 8.57
N TYR A 246 -15.89 13.21 9.58
CA TYR A 246 -15.73 12.74 10.94
C TYR A 246 -16.71 13.50 11.88
N PRO A 247 -16.86 13.10 13.14
CA PRO A 247 -17.75 13.81 14.09
C PRO A 247 -17.51 15.32 14.16
N GLU A 248 -16.26 15.75 14.18
CA GLU A 248 -15.88 17.16 14.36
C GLU A 248 -14.88 17.67 13.32
N ALA A 249 -14.55 16.87 12.31
CA ALA A 249 -13.56 17.21 11.28
C ALA A 249 -13.98 16.72 9.90
N VAL A 250 -13.30 17.22 8.88
CA VAL A 250 -13.38 16.75 7.50
C VAL A 250 -11.99 16.47 6.97
N SER A 251 -11.85 15.38 6.20
CA SER A 251 -10.64 15.12 5.43
C SER A 251 -10.88 15.31 3.94
N ILE A 252 -9.89 15.89 3.24
CA ILE A 252 -9.87 16.02 1.78
C ILE A 252 -8.68 15.21 1.29
N LEU A 253 -8.95 14.18 0.50
CA LEU A 253 -7.95 13.22 0.04
C LEU A 253 -7.95 13.19 -1.47
N GLU A 254 -6.77 13.19 -2.07
CA GLU A 254 -6.59 13.16 -3.52
C GLU A 254 -5.51 12.14 -3.89
N GLY A 255 -5.80 11.34 -4.92
CA GLY A 255 -4.85 10.44 -5.56
C GLY A 255 -4.90 10.66 -7.07
N THR A 256 -3.75 10.92 -7.69
CA THR A 256 -3.72 11.22 -9.12
C THR A 256 -2.52 10.63 -9.84
N TRP A 257 -2.73 10.20 -11.08
CA TRP A 257 -1.70 9.76 -12.01
C TRP A 257 -1.57 10.70 -13.23
N ASN A 258 -2.12 11.89 -13.12
CA ASN A 258 -2.19 12.87 -14.21
C ASN A 258 -1.68 14.26 -13.82
N THR A 259 -0.99 14.39 -12.70
CA THR A 259 -0.47 15.66 -12.22
C THR A 259 0.99 15.53 -11.78
N ILE A 260 1.74 16.62 -11.94
CA ILE A 260 3.12 16.67 -11.45
C ILE A 260 3.16 16.60 -9.91
N SER A 261 4.21 16.00 -9.40
CA SER A 261 4.40 15.77 -7.95
C SER A 261 5.00 16.97 -7.21
N SER A 262 5.39 18.03 -7.90
CA SER A 262 6.08 19.18 -7.32
C SER A 262 5.21 20.45 -7.23
N GLY A 263 5.65 21.41 -6.42
CA GLY A 263 5.05 22.75 -6.34
C GLY A 263 3.84 22.88 -5.41
N TYR A 264 3.39 21.79 -4.81
CA TYR A 264 2.29 21.77 -3.83
C TYR A 264 2.53 20.71 -2.76
N PRO A 265 2.38 21.00 -1.45
CA PRO A 265 2.61 20.02 -0.40
C PRO A 265 1.67 18.82 -0.52
N SER A 266 2.23 17.61 -0.48
CA SER A 266 1.45 16.37 -0.42
C SER A 266 0.76 16.20 0.93
N GLY A 267 1.36 16.71 2.00
CA GLY A 267 0.86 16.57 3.36
C GLY A 267 1.38 15.28 4.04
N PRO A 268 0.80 14.94 5.19
CA PRO A 268 -0.41 15.50 5.85
C PRO A 268 -0.38 17.00 6.10
N ILE A 269 -1.51 17.66 5.85
CA ILE A 269 -1.75 19.05 6.26
C ILE A 269 -2.93 19.05 7.21
N VAL A 270 -2.75 19.67 8.38
CA VAL A 270 -3.75 19.67 9.47
C VAL A 270 -4.06 21.11 9.86
N TRP A 271 -5.32 21.44 9.95
CA TRP A 271 -5.79 22.73 10.49
C TRP A 271 -6.58 22.51 11.77
N GLY A 272 -6.18 23.18 12.81
CA GLY A 272 -6.83 23.14 14.11
C GLY A 272 -7.11 24.52 14.67
N GLU A 273 -7.66 24.54 15.88
CA GLU A 273 -8.09 25.74 16.59
C GLU A 273 -6.96 26.75 16.85
N LYS A 274 -5.72 26.26 17.05
CA LYS A 274 -4.56 27.08 17.39
C LYS A 274 -3.62 27.35 16.22
N GLY A 275 -3.88 26.74 15.05
CA GLY A 275 -3.01 26.90 13.91
C GLY A 275 -3.03 25.73 12.94
N ALA A 276 -1.96 25.58 12.16
CA ALA A 276 -1.82 24.54 11.17
C ALA A 276 -0.49 23.81 11.30
N LEU A 277 -0.48 22.53 10.87
CA LEU A 277 0.71 21.70 10.76
C LEU A 277 0.80 21.16 9.34
N ILE A 278 1.97 21.28 8.74
CA ILE A 278 2.25 20.76 7.39
C ILE A 278 3.42 19.78 7.48
N VAL A 279 3.21 18.56 7.00
CA VAL A 279 4.29 17.62 6.75
C VAL A 279 4.73 17.78 5.31
N GLU A 280 5.92 18.29 5.10
CA GLU A 280 6.53 18.40 3.78
C GLU A 280 7.36 17.15 3.52
N ASN A 281 6.85 16.28 2.67
CA ASN A 281 7.62 15.13 2.17
C ASN A 281 8.55 15.63 1.08
N GLY A 282 9.85 15.74 1.37
CA GLY A 282 10.85 16.00 0.34
C GLY A 282 10.80 14.92 -0.74
N GLY A 283 10.88 15.32 -2.02
CA GLY A 283 10.71 14.44 -3.18
C GLY A 283 11.66 13.25 -3.27
N ASP A 284 12.71 13.18 -2.47
CA ASP A 284 13.71 12.11 -2.44
C ASP A 284 13.45 11.15 -1.26
N HIS A 285 12.35 10.40 -1.32
CA HIS A 285 12.02 9.36 -0.33
C HIS A 285 12.08 9.84 1.14
N GLY A 286 11.79 11.12 1.38
CA GLY A 286 11.71 11.71 2.72
C GLY A 286 13.04 12.16 3.34
N ILE A 287 14.13 12.22 2.57
CA ILE A 287 15.44 12.64 3.07
C ILE A 287 15.46 14.13 3.53
N HIS A 288 14.58 14.95 2.93
CA HIS A 288 14.43 16.37 3.27
C HIS A 288 13.01 16.70 3.80
N ALA A 289 12.40 15.75 4.48
CA ALA A 289 11.06 15.94 5.02
C ALA A 289 11.08 16.84 6.26
N ASN A 290 10.27 17.89 6.24
CA ASN A 290 10.09 18.83 7.33
C ASN A 290 8.70 18.72 7.95
N VAL A 291 8.58 19.12 9.21
CA VAL A 291 7.28 19.37 9.85
C VAL A 291 7.24 20.85 10.25
N CYS A 292 6.39 21.60 9.57
CA CYS A 292 6.18 23.02 9.83
C CYS A 292 4.91 23.22 10.67
N VAL A 293 5.01 23.99 11.75
CA VAL A 293 3.87 24.35 12.61
C VAL A 293 3.69 25.86 12.57
N TYR A 294 2.49 26.29 12.22
CA TYR A 294 2.06 27.70 12.17
C TYR A 294 1.02 27.91 13.25
N LEU A 295 1.36 28.68 14.26
CA LEU A 295 0.43 28.97 15.36
C LEU A 295 -0.13 30.39 15.18
N ASP A 296 -1.43 30.53 15.42
CA ASP A 296 -2.07 31.84 15.56
C ASP A 296 -1.59 32.50 16.84
N ARG A 297 -1.38 33.83 16.83
CA ARG A 297 -0.83 34.58 17.97
C ARG A 297 -1.90 35.04 18.90
#